data_2a5708495b14461fe561de3e9cacac71
#
_entry.id   2a5708495b14461fe561de3e9cacac71
#
_cell.length_a   1.000
_cell.length_b   1.000
_cell.length_c   1.000
_cell.angle_alpha   90.00
_cell.angle_beta   90.00
_cell.angle_gamma   90.00
#
_symmetry.space_group_name_H-M   'P 1'
#
loop_
_entity.id
_entity.type
_entity.pdbx_description
1 polymer ?
#
loop_
_entity_poly.entity_id
_entity_poly.type
_entity_poly.pdbx_seq_one_letter_code
_entity_poly.pdbx_strand_id
1 'polypeptide(L)'
;HHLAAIPLAALLLTACASATDTTPLTTPTPEPTATATPTPAAGDFAWLNRHDSSFNCGDAYYEMVYRNHGGLLLKTDYATAAQTVACTVPGCTHDSADCPAWFPGRYRYYCPFVADGAVYVLNASFFHTDQTWEEYREEYLTPQLDSTDLTPEELEAHYYGLWQQQSAAPQVYRLTDDGKTCIDLPAECVDYVFDFCDDAALYGVMTSGTNGQNTKAVRVDLTTGELQSVPLEPTEYFVTCCDGALLTVRYVTDAPLPDDFEQFRAAVQSATVEFDRYDPRTGE
;
A
#
# COMPACT_ATOMS: atom_id res chain seq x y z
N HIS A 1 14.94 2.87 22.39
CA HIS A 1 14.18 1.63 22.52
C HIS A 1 13.68 1.25 21.14
N HIS A 2 14.21 0.13 20.60
CA HIS A 2 13.99 -0.31 19.24
C HIS A 2 12.56 -0.83 19.06
N LEU A 3 11.76 -0.14 18.29
CA LEU A 3 10.49 -0.65 17.78
C LEU A 3 10.76 -1.38 16.46
N ALA A 4 10.92 -2.69 16.55
CA ALA A 4 10.84 -3.55 15.38
C ALA A 4 9.35 -3.81 15.11
N ALA A 5 8.80 -3.14 14.12
CA ALA A 5 7.51 -3.52 13.55
C ALA A 5 7.69 -4.85 12.82
N ILE A 6 7.21 -5.93 13.44
CA ILE A 6 7.17 -7.25 12.80
C ILE A 6 5.77 -7.40 12.18
N PRO A 7 5.66 -7.64 10.87
CA PRO A 7 4.37 -7.93 10.26
C PRO A 7 3.84 -9.28 10.76
N LEU A 8 2.63 -9.28 11.27
CA LEU A 8 1.89 -10.44 11.80
C LEU A 8 1.45 -11.46 10.71
N ALA A 9 1.92 -11.34 9.48
CA ALA A 9 1.45 -12.12 8.33
C ALA A 9 2.23 -13.42 8.03
N ALA A 10 3.16 -13.87 8.88
CA ALA A 10 4.10 -14.95 8.52
C ALA A 10 3.89 -16.31 9.23
N LEU A 11 2.71 -16.63 9.74
CA LEU A 11 2.53 -17.83 10.60
C LEU A 11 1.54 -18.90 10.06
N LEU A 12 1.30 -19.02 8.77
CA LEU A 12 0.41 -20.08 8.26
C LEU A 12 0.96 -20.91 7.09
N LEU A 13 2.26 -21.26 7.07
CA LEU A 13 2.75 -22.24 6.08
C LEU A 13 3.92 -23.08 6.66
N THR A 14 3.59 -24.04 7.54
CA THR A 14 4.46 -25.21 7.75
C THR A 14 3.66 -26.41 8.21
N ALA A 15 3.18 -27.20 7.26
CA ALA A 15 2.94 -28.64 7.47
C ALA A 15 2.76 -29.33 6.11
N CYS A 16 3.80 -29.96 5.61
CA CYS A 16 3.75 -31.24 4.94
C CYS A 16 5.18 -31.67 4.59
N ALA A 17 5.72 -32.59 5.37
CA ALA A 17 6.94 -33.27 5.05
C ALA A 17 6.65 -34.76 4.79
N SER A 18 7.22 -35.26 3.71
CA SER A 18 7.74 -36.60 3.47
C SER A 18 6.78 -37.74 3.12
N ALA A 19 6.86 -38.16 1.87
CA ALA A 19 7.00 -39.58 1.53
C ALA A 19 7.74 -39.69 0.20
N THR A 20 8.90 -40.30 0.25
CA THR A 20 9.72 -40.76 -0.89
C THR A 20 9.06 -41.98 -1.51
N ASP A 21 8.82 -41.96 -2.83
CA ASP A 21 8.88 -43.16 -3.63
C ASP A 21 9.29 -42.83 -5.07
N THR A 22 10.33 -43.54 -5.51
CA THR A 22 11.02 -43.39 -6.78
C THR A 22 10.40 -44.31 -7.82
N THR A 23 9.84 -43.75 -8.88
CA THR A 23 9.73 -44.40 -10.19
C THR A 23 9.65 -43.36 -11.31
N PRO A 24 10.49 -43.41 -12.34
CA PRO A 24 10.49 -42.43 -13.41
C PRO A 24 9.37 -42.77 -14.43
N LEU A 25 8.27 -42.05 -14.38
CA LEU A 25 7.27 -42.04 -15.45
C LEU A 25 7.42 -40.71 -16.20
N THR A 26 8.03 -40.75 -17.38
CA THR A 26 8.06 -39.62 -18.30
C THR A 26 6.69 -39.46 -18.95
N THR A 27 5.80 -38.74 -18.28
CA THR A 27 4.61 -38.19 -18.89
C THR A 27 4.93 -36.77 -19.35
N PRO A 28 4.61 -36.34 -20.59
CA PRO A 28 4.81 -34.96 -21.00
C PRO A 28 3.99 -34.07 -20.06
N THR A 29 4.68 -33.20 -19.33
CA THR A 29 4.05 -32.18 -18.50
C THR A 29 3.21 -31.31 -19.43
N PRO A 30 1.88 -31.21 -19.23
CA PRO A 30 1.09 -30.28 -20.01
C PRO A 30 1.67 -28.88 -19.74
N GLU A 31 1.94 -28.15 -20.82
CA GLU A 31 2.33 -26.77 -20.78
C GLU A 31 1.29 -26.01 -19.94
N PRO A 32 1.67 -25.24 -18.91
CA PRO A 32 0.70 -24.54 -18.08
C PRO A 32 -0.09 -23.61 -19.00
N THR A 33 -1.33 -23.94 -19.25
CA THR A 33 -2.29 -23.03 -19.86
C THR A 33 -2.39 -21.87 -18.90
N ALA A 34 -1.91 -20.69 -19.31
CA ALA A 34 -2.06 -19.47 -18.52
C ALA A 34 -3.56 -19.29 -18.24
N THR A 35 -3.96 -19.59 -17.03
CA THR A 35 -5.31 -19.30 -16.57
C THR A 35 -5.34 -17.77 -16.49
N ALA A 36 -6.11 -17.14 -17.39
CA ALA A 36 -6.31 -15.70 -17.33
C ALA A 36 -6.82 -15.38 -15.92
N THR A 37 -6.08 -14.54 -15.20
CA THR A 37 -6.55 -13.97 -13.93
C THR A 37 -7.86 -13.25 -14.27
N PRO A 38 -8.98 -13.56 -13.59
CA PRO A 38 -10.22 -12.88 -13.89
C PRO A 38 -10.00 -11.38 -13.70
N THR A 39 -10.33 -10.60 -14.72
CA THR A 39 -10.42 -9.14 -14.58
C THR A 39 -11.48 -8.86 -13.52
N PRO A 40 -11.19 -8.06 -12.48
CA PRO A 40 -12.21 -7.69 -11.52
C PRO A 40 -13.45 -7.17 -12.23
N ALA A 41 -14.62 -7.60 -11.80
CA ALA A 41 -15.86 -7.05 -12.33
C ALA A 41 -15.95 -5.57 -11.94
N ALA A 42 -16.54 -4.71 -12.79
CA ALA A 42 -16.72 -3.30 -12.48
C ALA A 42 -17.41 -3.14 -11.11
N GLY A 43 -16.79 -2.40 -10.21
CA GLY A 43 -17.24 -2.21 -8.83
C GLY A 43 -16.64 -3.18 -7.79
N ASP A 44 -15.79 -4.12 -8.20
CA ASP A 44 -15.03 -4.94 -7.25
C ASP A 44 -13.89 -4.13 -6.62
N PHE A 45 -13.60 -4.44 -5.34
CA PHE A 45 -12.44 -3.88 -4.68
C PHE A 45 -11.16 -4.56 -5.15
N ALA A 46 -10.12 -3.77 -5.38
CA ALA A 46 -8.77 -4.24 -5.65
C ALA A 46 -7.82 -3.84 -4.52
N TRP A 47 -6.87 -4.70 -4.21
CA TRP A 47 -5.87 -4.43 -3.19
C TRP A 47 -4.70 -3.60 -3.74
N LEU A 48 -4.29 -2.58 -2.98
CA LEU A 48 -3.14 -1.73 -3.29
C LEU A 48 -1.85 -2.38 -2.75
N ASN A 49 -0.96 -2.80 -3.65
CA ASN A 49 0.33 -3.36 -3.26
C ASN A 49 1.34 -2.23 -2.99
N ARG A 50 1.21 -1.61 -1.81
CA ARG A 50 2.07 -0.48 -1.40
C ARG A 50 3.51 -0.90 -1.11
N HIS A 51 3.74 -2.13 -0.67
CA HIS A 51 5.07 -2.63 -0.34
C HIS A 51 5.94 -2.79 -1.58
N ASP A 52 5.38 -3.32 -2.66
CA ASP A 52 6.11 -3.55 -3.91
C ASP A 52 5.93 -2.41 -4.92
N SER A 53 5.17 -1.37 -4.55
CA SER A 53 4.88 -0.23 -5.44
C SER A 53 4.40 -0.69 -6.81
N SER A 54 3.46 -1.65 -6.84
CA SER A 54 2.99 -2.30 -8.06
C SER A 54 1.49 -2.56 -8.04
N PHE A 55 0.89 -2.78 -9.22
CA PHE A 55 -0.53 -3.08 -9.37
C PHE A 55 -0.80 -3.98 -10.58
N ASN A 56 -1.62 -5.00 -10.38
CA ASN A 56 -2.09 -5.89 -11.43
C ASN A 56 -3.55 -5.53 -11.79
N CYS A 57 -3.78 -5.05 -13.00
CA CYS A 57 -5.13 -4.70 -13.48
C CYS A 57 -5.76 -5.76 -14.39
N GLY A 58 -5.20 -6.98 -14.44
CA GLY A 58 -5.75 -8.10 -15.19
C GLY A 58 -5.21 -8.23 -16.61
N ASP A 59 -5.02 -7.16 -17.35
CA ASP A 59 -4.43 -7.13 -18.70
C ASP A 59 -3.02 -6.55 -18.74
N ALA A 60 -2.61 -5.86 -17.68
CA ALA A 60 -1.30 -5.29 -17.53
C ALA A 60 -0.83 -5.26 -16.07
N TYR A 61 0.47 -5.14 -15.89
CA TYR A 61 1.12 -4.93 -14.60
C TYR A 61 1.81 -3.58 -14.60
N TYR A 62 1.55 -2.79 -13.58
CA TYR A 62 2.20 -1.51 -13.34
C TYR A 62 3.16 -1.64 -12.18
N GLU A 63 4.35 -1.06 -12.31
CA GLU A 63 5.34 -1.01 -11.25
C GLU A 63 6.10 0.31 -11.22
N MET A 64 6.46 0.76 -10.03
CA MET A 64 7.29 1.94 -9.84
C MET A 64 8.76 1.51 -9.71
N VAL A 65 9.59 1.94 -10.64
CA VAL A 65 11.03 1.69 -10.61
C VAL A 65 11.75 2.94 -10.11
N TYR A 66 12.39 2.84 -8.97
CA TYR A 66 13.08 3.97 -8.34
C TYR A 66 14.49 4.14 -8.90
N ARG A 67 14.83 5.39 -9.23
CA ARG A 67 16.14 5.83 -9.69
C ARG A 67 16.64 6.95 -8.78
N ASN A 68 17.87 7.45 -9.05
CA ASN A 68 18.57 8.41 -8.16
C ASN A 68 17.78 9.66 -7.76
N HIS A 69 16.80 10.09 -8.54
CA HIS A 69 16.06 11.34 -8.30
C HIS A 69 14.54 11.20 -8.34
N GLY A 70 14.01 9.97 -8.46
CA GLY A 70 12.57 9.76 -8.52
C GLY A 70 12.17 8.35 -8.88
N GLY A 71 10.86 8.13 -9.01
CA GLY A 71 10.23 6.92 -9.50
C GLY A 71 9.77 7.07 -10.94
N LEU A 72 9.95 6.04 -11.74
CA LEU A 72 9.43 5.93 -13.10
C LEU A 72 8.39 4.80 -13.14
N LEU A 73 7.16 5.13 -13.53
CA LEU A 73 6.10 4.15 -13.68
C LEU A 73 6.25 3.39 -14.99
N LEU A 74 6.37 2.07 -14.88
CA LEU A 74 6.41 1.14 -15.99
C LEU A 74 5.08 0.39 -16.12
N LYS A 75 4.75 0.02 -17.36
CA LYS A 75 3.63 -0.85 -17.71
C LYS A 75 4.17 -2.08 -18.44
N THR A 76 3.81 -3.27 -17.98
CA THR A 76 4.02 -4.53 -18.69
C THR A 76 2.68 -5.01 -19.22
N ASP A 77 2.52 -5.08 -20.52
CA ASP A 77 1.33 -5.60 -21.20
C ASP A 77 1.39 -7.12 -21.27
N TYR A 78 0.36 -7.81 -20.78
CA TYR A 78 0.38 -9.27 -20.68
C TYR A 78 0.19 -9.97 -22.04
N ALA A 79 -0.51 -9.35 -22.97
CA ALA A 79 -0.74 -9.95 -24.29
C ALA A 79 0.53 -9.99 -25.13
N THR A 80 1.39 -8.99 -24.98
CA THR A 80 2.62 -8.83 -25.77
C THR A 80 3.89 -9.11 -24.97
N ALA A 81 3.79 -9.22 -23.65
CA ALA A 81 4.92 -9.26 -22.71
C ALA A 81 5.89 -8.05 -22.85
N ALA A 82 5.43 -6.96 -23.45
CA ALA A 82 6.23 -5.76 -23.64
C ALA A 82 6.16 -4.89 -22.38
N GLN A 83 7.34 -4.47 -21.90
CA GLN A 83 7.44 -3.46 -20.85
C GLN A 83 7.78 -2.11 -21.46
N THR A 84 7.02 -1.10 -21.11
CA THR A 84 7.18 0.28 -21.58
C THR A 84 7.01 1.26 -20.41
N VAL A 85 7.48 2.49 -20.60
CA VAL A 85 7.12 3.57 -19.67
C VAL A 85 5.64 3.88 -19.84
N ALA A 86 4.91 4.05 -18.73
CA ALA A 86 3.49 4.39 -18.73
C ALA A 86 3.27 5.87 -19.11
N CYS A 87 3.81 6.27 -20.25
CA CYS A 87 3.76 7.61 -20.80
C CYS A 87 3.49 7.55 -22.29
N THR A 88 2.47 8.26 -22.74
CA THR A 88 2.06 8.36 -24.15
C THR A 88 2.49 9.66 -24.83
N VAL A 89 3.15 10.57 -24.10
CA VAL A 89 3.59 11.87 -24.60
C VAL A 89 4.68 11.71 -25.67
N PRO A 90 4.47 12.14 -26.91
CA PRO A 90 5.46 11.98 -27.99
C PRO A 90 6.76 12.73 -27.68
N GLY A 91 7.90 12.05 -27.82
CA GLY A 91 9.23 12.63 -27.61
C GLY A 91 9.60 12.89 -26.14
N CYS A 92 8.84 12.38 -25.21
CA CYS A 92 9.16 12.47 -23.79
C CYS A 92 10.45 11.71 -23.46
N THR A 93 11.35 12.33 -22.68
CA THR A 93 12.62 11.73 -22.25
C THR A 93 12.48 10.89 -20.97
N HIS A 94 11.32 10.98 -20.29
CA HIS A 94 10.97 10.23 -19.09
C HIS A 94 11.91 10.42 -17.89
N ASP A 95 12.53 11.59 -17.76
CA ASP A 95 13.54 11.89 -16.74
C ASP A 95 13.26 13.17 -15.94
N SER A 96 12.10 13.78 -16.15
CA SER A 96 11.72 15.04 -15.51
C SER A 96 10.23 15.09 -15.11
N ALA A 97 9.86 16.11 -14.36
CA ALA A 97 8.49 16.34 -13.89
C ALA A 97 7.47 16.56 -15.03
N ASP A 98 7.94 16.89 -16.24
CA ASP A 98 7.10 17.04 -17.43
C ASP A 98 6.58 15.70 -17.94
N CYS A 99 7.18 14.59 -17.55
CA CYS A 99 6.71 13.26 -17.88
C CYS A 99 5.55 12.85 -16.92
N PRO A 100 4.39 12.43 -17.44
CA PRO A 100 3.29 11.95 -16.60
C PRO A 100 3.68 10.72 -15.77
N ALA A 101 4.55 9.85 -16.26
CA ALA A 101 4.99 8.65 -15.59
C ALA A 101 6.20 8.85 -14.65
N TRP A 102 6.74 10.05 -14.54
CA TRP A 102 7.87 10.34 -13.66
C TRP A 102 7.41 11.06 -12.38
N PHE A 103 7.91 10.62 -11.22
CA PHE A 103 7.56 11.13 -9.90
C PHE A 103 8.80 11.51 -9.11
N PRO A 104 8.86 12.74 -8.54
CA PRO A 104 10.05 13.22 -7.85
C PRO A 104 10.24 12.57 -6.46
N GLY A 105 11.50 12.45 -6.04
CA GLY A 105 11.85 12.00 -4.70
C GLY A 105 12.29 10.54 -4.63
N ARG A 106 13.51 10.34 -4.13
CA ARG A 106 14.14 9.01 -4.04
C ARG A 106 13.47 8.09 -3.01
N TYR A 107 12.89 8.69 -1.98
CA TYR A 107 12.41 7.98 -0.78
C TYR A 107 10.89 7.99 -0.63
N ARG A 108 10.16 8.47 -1.65
CA ARG A 108 8.70 8.49 -1.61
C ARG A 108 8.15 7.15 -2.08
N TYR A 109 7.13 6.67 -1.36
CA TYR A 109 6.39 5.48 -1.75
C TYR A 109 5.27 5.89 -2.70
N TYR A 110 5.39 5.44 -3.93
CA TYR A 110 4.38 5.66 -4.95
C TYR A 110 3.71 4.33 -5.25
N CYS A 111 2.42 4.24 -4.99
CA CYS A 111 1.63 3.05 -5.25
C CYS A 111 0.75 3.27 -6.48
N PRO A 112 1.05 2.64 -7.62
CA PRO A 112 0.17 2.70 -8.79
C PRO A 112 -1.08 1.87 -8.55
N PHE A 113 -2.19 2.28 -9.18
CA PHE A 113 -3.43 1.52 -9.29
C PHE A 113 -4.23 1.96 -10.51
N VAL A 114 -5.23 1.17 -10.89
CA VAL A 114 -6.13 1.46 -12.00
C VAL A 114 -7.55 1.51 -11.48
N ALA A 115 -8.28 2.57 -11.83
CA ALA A 115 -9.68 2.76 -11.49
C ALA A 115 -10.39 3.39 -12.70
N ASP A 116 -11.57 2.90 -13.06
CA ASP A 116 -12.35 3.34 -14.23
C ASP A 116 -11.49 3.48 -15.51
N GLY A 117 -10.60 2.50 -15.75
CA GLY A 117 -9.71 2.48 -16.90
C GLY A 117 -8.60 3.56 -16.92
N ALA A 118 -8.50 4.40 -15.90
CA ALA A 118 -7.44 5.40 -15.74
C ALA A 118 -6.36 4.91 -14.77
N VAL A 119 -5.13 5.32 -15.03
CA VAL A 119 -3.98 5.01 -14.16
C VAL A 119 -3.82 6.11 -13.12
N TYR A 120 -3.73 5.70 -11.88
CA TYR A 120 -3.49 6.56 -10.74
C TYR A 120 -2.20 6.17 -10.01
N VAL A 121 -1.65 7.11 -9.27
CA VAL A 121 -0.51 6.87 -8.37
C VAL A 121 -0.78 7.55 -7.03
N LEU A 122 -0.92 6.77 -5.99
CA LEU A 122 -1.00 7.24 -4.61
C LEU A 122 0.40 7.51 -4.08
N ASN A 123 0.64 8.72 -3.60
CA ASN A 123 1.81 9.11 -2.84
C ASN A 123 1.38 9.28 -1.37
N ALA A 124 1.65 8.26 -0.56
CA ALA A 124 1.33 8.28 0.86
C ALA A 124 2.47 7.66 1.66
N SER A 125 2.73 8.21 2.83
CA SER A 125 3.65 7.59 3.78
C SER A 125 2.96 6.42 4.50
N PHE A 126 3.76 5.43 4.95
CA PHE A 126 3.29 4.40 5.88
C PHE A 126 3.21 4.92 7.32
N PHE A 127 3.94 5.98 7.61
CA PHE A 127 4.04 6.57 8.94
C PHE A 127 3.93 8.08 8.80
N HIS A 128 3.02 8.67 9.53
CA HIS A 128 2.94 10.12 9.65
C HIS A 128 3.79 10.62 10.82
N THR A 129 4.35 11.83 10.70
CA THR A 129 5.02 12.53 11.80
C THR A 129 4.58 13.97 11.87
N ASP A 130 4.24 14.41 13.08
CA ASP A 130 3.97 15.81 13.41
C ASP A 130 5.24 16.57 13.88
N GLN A 131 6.37 15.85 13.92
CA GLN A 131 7.64 16.45 14.37
C GLN A 131 8.10 17.54 13.41
N THR A 132 8.70 18.60 13.96
CA THR A 132 9.50 19.53 13.18
C THR A 132 10.73 18.83 12.60
N TRP A 133 11.35 19.42 11.57
CA TRP A 133 12.59 18.85 11.04
C TRP A 133 13.70 18.74 12.10
N GLU A 134 13.80 19.73 12.99
CA GLU A 134 14.79 19.75 14.06
C GLU A 134 14.61 18.60 15.04
N GLU A 135 13.37 18.30 15.46
CA GLU A 135 13.04 17.17 16.34
C GLU A 135 13.30 15.83 15.65
N TYR A 136 12.87 15.70 14.41
CA TYR A 136 13.08 14.50 13.61
C TYR A 136 14.57 14.23 13.35
N ARG A 137 15.33 15.28 13.07
CA ARG A 137 16.77 15.25 12.86
C ARG A 137 17.51 14.76 14.12
N GLU A 138 17.14 15.29 15.29
CA GLU A 138 17.74 14.89 16.57
C GLU A 138 17.44 13.44 16.92
N GLU A 139 16.23 12.99 16.68
CA GLU A 139 15.81 11.63 17.03
C GLU A 139 16.34 10.56 16.06
N TYR A 140 16.31 10.81 14.77
CA TYR A 140 16.59 9.78 13.77
C TYR A 140 17.92 9.94 13.04
N LEU A 141 18.36 11.17 12.73
CA LEU A 141 19.59 11.40 11.99
C LEU A 141 20.81 11.43 12.91
N THR A 142 20.76 12.20 13.99
CA THR A 142 21.90 12.42 14.88
C THR A 142 22.53 11.11 15.39
N PRO A 143 21.75 10.07 15.78
CA PRO A 143 22.31 8.78 16.20
C PRO A 143 23.03 8.00 15.10
N GLN A 144 22.81 8.35 13.83
CA GLN A 144 23.37 7.63 12.69
C GLN A 144 24.68 8.22 12.15
N LEU A 145 25.05 9.43 12.58
CA LEU A 145 26.23 10.15 12.06
C LEU A 145 27.53 9.36 12.14
N ASP A 146 27.69 8.52 13.17
CA ASP A 146 28.89 7.72 13.40
C ASP A 146 28.76 6.26 12.93
N SER A 147 27.62 5.85 12.36
CA SER A 147 27.30 4.44 12.06
C SER A 147 27.11 4.13 10.58
N THR A 148 27.40 5.06 9.69
CA THR A 148 27.13 4.92 8.24
C THR A 148 28.35 5.28 7.40
N ASP A 149 28.41 4.68 6.19
CA ASP A 149 29.41 5.02 5.16
C ASP A 149 29.01 6.24 4.32
N LEU A 150 27.82 6.82 4.58
CA LEU A 150 27.35 8.04 3.90
C LEU A 150 28.05 9.28 4.46
N THR A 151 28.28 10.27 3.61
CA THR A 151 28.71 11.58 4.08
C THR A 151 27.61 12.24 4.93
N PRO A 152 27.94 13.17 5.83
CA PRO A 152 26.93 13.89 6.62
C PRO A 152 25.86 14.57 5.74
N GLU A 153 26.26 15.13 4.59
CA GLU A 153 25.37 15.79 3.64
C GLU A 153 24.41 14.78 2.96
N GLU A 154 24.92 13.61 2.58
CA GLU A 154 24.08 12.55 1.99
C GLU A 154 23.10 12.00 3.01
N LEU A 155 23.57 11.82 4.25
CA LEU A 155 22.74 11.35 5.35
C LEU A 155 21.65 12.37 5.69
N GLU A 156 21.98 13.65 5.78
CA GLU A 156 21.01 14.72 6.02
C GLU A 156 19.97 14.79 4.90
N ALA A 157 20.39 14.75 3.65
CA ALA A 157 19.48 14.73 2.50
C ALA A 157 18.54 13.51 2.51
N HIS A 158 19.03 12.36 2.95
CA HIS A 158 18.23 11.15 3.12
C HIS A 158 17.13 11.33 4.16
N TYR A 159 17.50 11.71 5.39
CA TYR A 159 16.53 11.87 6.48
C TYR A 159 15.58 13.05 6.28
N TYR A 160 16.06 14.13 5.66
CA TYR A 160 15.20 15.24 5.27
C TYR A 160 14.13 14.83 4.25
N GLY A 161 14.51 14.00 3.27
CA GLY A 161 13.56 13.43 2.30
C GLY A 161 12.52 12.52 2.94
N LEU A 162 12.91 11.70 3.92
CA LEU A 162 12.00 10.87 4.71
C LEU A 162 11.04 11.73 5.54
N TRP A 163 11.56 12.73 6.24
CA TRP A 163 10.73 13.65 7.01
C TRP A 163 9.72 14.38 6.14
N GLN A 164 10.15 14.96 5.00
CA GLN A 164 9.24 15.61 4.06
C GLN A 164 8.11 14.70 3.58
N GLN A 165 8.40 13.42 3.39
CA GLN A 165 7.40 12.45 3.00
C GLN A 165 6.43 12.13 4.14
N GLN A 166 6.96 11.96 5.36
CA GLN A 166 6.16 11.58 6.52
C GLN A 166 5.34 12.74 7.09
N SER A 167 5.75 13.99 6.86
CA SER A 167 5.02 15.19 7.26
C SER A 167 4.03 15.72 6.22
N ALA A 168 4.07 15.19 4.99
CA ALA A 168 3.21 15.65 3.91
C ALA A 168 1.86 14.92 3.90
N ALA A 169 0.79 15.64 3.57
CA ALA A 169 -0.49 15.02 3.25
C ALA A 169 -0.36 14.08 2.03
N PRO A 170 -1.08 12.96 2.00
CA PRO A 170 -1.09 12.08 0.86
C PRO A 170 -1.70 12.77 -0.37
N GLN A 171 -1.21 12.36 -1.54
CA GLN A 171 -1.65 12.90 -2.83
C GLN A 171 -1.98 11.76 -3.78
N VAL A 172 -2.97 11.95 -4.63
CA VAL A 172 -3.29 11.03 -5.72
C VAL A 172 -3.05 11.73 -7.03
N TYR A 173 -2.25 11.11 -7.87
CA TYR A 173 -2.00 11.59 -9.24
C TYR A 173 -2.81 10.74 -10.21
N ARG A 174 -3.57 11.37 -11.08
CA ARG A 174 -4.21 10.73 -12.24
C ARG A 174 -3.35 11.00 -13.47
N LEU A 175 -2.95 9.95 -14.15
CA LEU A 175 -2.24 10.07 -15.43
C LEU A 175 -3.23 10.38 -16.55
N THR A 176 -2.82 11.27 -17.47
CA THR A 176 -3.56 11.62 -18.66
C THR A 176 -2.64 11.49 -19.89
N ASP A 177 -3.18 11.56 -21.09
CA ASP A 177 -2.40 11.43 -22.33
C ASP A 177 -1.35 12.54 -22.51
N ASP A 178 -1.55 13.68 -21.89
CA ASP A 178 -0.71 14.88 -22.02
C ASP A 178 0.00 15.30 -20.72
N GLY A 179 -0.23 14.56 -19.61
CA GLY A 179 0.38 14.93 -18.34
C GLY A 179 -0.12 14.10 -17.16
N LYS A 180 -0.15 14.71 -15.99
CA LYS A 180 -0.76 14.17 -14.77
C LYS A 180 -1.44 15.28 -13.99
N THR A 181 -2.58 14.94 -13.40
CA THR A 181 -3.34 15.83 -12.51
C THR A 181 -3.19 15.36 -11.08
N CYS A 182 -2.88 16.28 -10.16
CA CYS A 182 -2.87 16.00 -8.72
C CYS A 182 -4.27 16.18 -8.15
N ILE A 183 -4.72 15.23 -7.37
CA ILE A 183 -5.90 15.30 -6.52
C ILE A 183 -5.38 15.44 -5.09
N ASP A 184 -5.56 16.62 -4.51
CA ASP A 184 -5.18 16.86 -3.12
C ASP A 184 -6.21 16.18 -2.21
N LEU A 185 -5.74 15.28 -1.37
CA LEU A 185 -6.59 14.65 -0.37
C LEU A 185 -6.75 15.57 0.85
N PRO A 186 -7.87 15.45 1.61
CA PRO A 186 -8.03 16.17 2.86
C PRO A 186 -6.84 15.97 3.81
N ALA A 187 -6.49 17.01 4.57
CA ALA A 187 -5.32 16.97 5.46
C ALA A 187 -5.39 15.83 6.48
N GLU A 188 -6.59 15.48 6.94
CA GLU A 188 -6.84 14.36 7.84
C GLU A 188 -6.48 12.98 7.24
N CYS A 189 -6.25 12.90 5.92
CA CYS A 189 -5.82 11.67 5.27
C CYS A 189 -4.37 11.27 5.62
N VAL A 190 -3.60 12.10 6.31
CA VAL A 190 -2.25 11.77 6.79
C VAL A 190 -2.26 10.57 7.75
N ASP A 191 -3.35 10.38 8.49
CA ASP A 191 -3.50 9.32 9.50
C ASP A 191 -4.08 8.03 8.90
N TYR A 192 -4.39 8.01 7.59
CA TYR A 192 -5.08 6.89 6.98
C TYR A 192 -4.13 6.02 6.14
N VAL A 193 -4.34 4.73 6.28
CA VAL A 193 -3.67 3.70 5.50
C VAL A 193 -4.64 3.21 4.43
N PHE A 194 -4.37 3.55 3.16
CA PHE A 194 -5.19 3.12 2.04
C PHE A 194 -4.69 1.78 1.51
N ASP A 195 -5.52 0.75 1.58
CA ASP A 195 -5.18 -0.61 1.17
C ASP A 195 -6.00 -1.13 0.01
N PHE A 196 -7.12 -0.47 -0.33
CA PHE A 196 -8.03 -0.93 -1.38
C PHE A 196 -8.50 0.22 -2.27
N CYS A 197 -8.88 -0.12 -3.49
CA CYS A 197 -9.59 0.77 -4.40
C CYS A 197 -10.71 0.04 -5.12
N ASP A 198 -11.67 0.77 -5.66
CA ASP A 198 -12.56 0.37 -6.73
C ASP A 198 -12.49 1.39 -7.86
N ASP A 199 -13.41 1.34 -8.82
CA ASP A 199 -13.44 2.25 -9.97
C ASP A 199 -13.72 3.72 -9.61
N ALA A 200 -14.18 4.01 -8.39
CA ALA A 200 -14.59 5.34 -7.96
C ALA A 200 -13.81 5.92 -6.77
N ALA A 201 -13.17 5.08 -5.97
CA ALA A 201 -12.65 5.52 -4.68
C ALA A 201 -11.44 4.74 -4.18
N LEU A 202 -10.71 5.36 -3.25
CA LEU A 202 -9.76 4.70 -2.36
C LEU A 202 -10.45 4.36 -1.05
N TYR A 203 -10.05 3.23 -0.47
CA TYR A 203 -10.53 2.75 0.81
C TYR A 203 -9.37 2.44 1.73
N GLY A 204 -9.53 2.80 2.98
CA GLY A 204 -8.48 2.60 3.97
C GLY A 204 -9.02 2.62 5.38
N VAL A 205 -8.10 2.61 6.32
CA VAL A 205 -8.37 2.66 7.74
C VAL A 205 -7.51 3.70 8.42
N MET A 206 -8.06 4.29 9.47
CA MET A 206 -7.29 5.05 10.43
C MET A 206 -6.84 4.10 11.53
N THR A 207 -5.55 4.09 11.80
CA THR A 207 -4.98 3.36 12.93
C THR A 207 -4.66 4.31 14.06
N SER A 208 -4.91 3.91 15.28
CA SER A 208 -4.56 4.71 16.45
C SER A 208 -3.94 3.86 17.56
N GLY A 209 -3.23 4.54 18.46
CA GLY A 209 -2.59 3.91 19.61
C GLY A 209 -1.34 3.11 19.27
N THR A 210 -0.66 2.65 20.30
CA THR A 210 0.61 1.88 20.21
C THR A 210 0.42 0.49 19.60
N ASN A 211 -0.80 -0.02 19.57
CA ASN A 211 -1.15 -1.36 19.08
C ASN A 211 -1.70 -1.37 17.66
N GLY A 212 -1.75 -0.20 16.98
CA GLY A 212 -2.24 -0.09 15.61
C GLY A 212 -3.70 -0.51 15.44
N GLN A 213 -4.55 -0.24 16.44
CA GLN A 213 -5.98 -0.53 16.36
C GLN A 213 -6.64 0.32 15.29
N ASN A 214 -7.46 -0.30 14.46
CA ASN A 214 -8.29 0.43 13.51
C ASN A 214 -9.42 1.15 14.25
N THR A 215 -9.67 2.41 13.91
CA THR A 215 -10.71 3.22 14.56
C THR A 215 -11.77 3.70 13.62
N LYS A 216 -11.43 3.80 12.33
CA LYS A 216 -12.35 4.24 11.27
C LYS A 216 -12.03 3.55 9.97
N ALA A 217 -13.06 3.18 9.24
CA ALA A 217 -12.97 2.92 7.82
C ALA A 217 -13.17 4.23 7.06
N VAL A 218 -12.43 4.42 5.99
CA VAL A 218 -12.50 5.64 5.19
C VAL A 218 -12.64 5.32 3.71
N ARG A 219 -13.39 6.17 3.03
CA ARG A 219 -13.54 6.18 1.58
C ARG A 219 -13.18 7.58 1.06
N VAL A 220 -12.33 7.67 0.07
CA VAL A 220 -12.01 8.92 -0.63
C VAL A 220 -12.42 8.80 -2.08
N ASP A 221 -13.31 9.68 -2.52
CA ASP A 221 -13.77 9.74 -3.90
C ASP A 221 -12.67 10.26 -4.84
N LEU A 222 -12.33 9.50 -5.88
CA LEU A 222 -11.25 9.82 -6.82
C LEU A 222 -11.55 10.98 -7.77
N THR A 223 -12.81 11.42 -7.85
CA THR A 223 -13.21 12.55 -8.70
C THR A 223 -13.22 13.86 -7.93
N THR A 224 -13.75 13.82 -6.71
CA THR A 224 -14.00 15.03 -5.90
C THR A 224 -12.98 15.22 -4.79
N GLY A 225 -12.26 14.17 -4.38
CA GLY A 225 -11.42 14.16 -3.19
C GLY A 225 -12.22 14.13 -1.88
N GLU A 226 -13.54 13.95 -1.94
CA GLU A 226 -14.39 13.94 -0.75
C GLU A 226 -14.10 12.72 0.12
N LEU A 227 -13.87 12.96 1.41
CA LEU A 227 -13.65 11.95 2.42
C LEU A 227 -14.94 11.59 3.16
N GLN A 228 -15.23 10.32 3.20
CA GLN A 228 -16.29 9.74 4.03
C GLN A 228 -15.64 8.79 5.04
N SER A 229 -16.11 8.81 6.29
CA SER A 229 -15.57 7.94 7.34
C SER A 229 -16.69 7.27 8.13
N VAL A 230 -16.45 6.01 8.52
CA VAL A 230 -17.32 5.23 9.37
C VAL A 230 -16.52 4.72 10.55
N PRO A 231 -16.99 4.92 11.81
CA PRO A 231 -16.31 4.34 12.97
C PRO A 231 -16.33 2.81 12.87
N LEU A 232 -15.20 2.20 13.21
CA LEU A 232 -15.09 0.74 13.34
C LEU A 232 -15.27 0.34 14.79
N GLU A 233 -15.77 -0.87 15.00
CA GLU A 233 -15.77 -1.49 16.33
C GLU A 233 -14.32 -1.66 16.83
N PRO A 234 -14.09 -1.51 18.13
CA PRO A 234 -12.78 -1.83 18.69
C PRO A 234 -12.38 -3.25 18.30
N THR A 235 -11.13 -3.43 17.85
CA THR A 235 -10.61 -4.75 17.43
C THR A 235 -11.03 -5.25 16.06
N GLU A 236 -11.69 -4.43 15.26
CA GLU A 236 -12.03 -4.75 13.87
C GLU A 236 -10.94 -4.27 12.91
N TYR A 237 -10.53 -5.13 11.98
CA TYR A 237 -9.47 -4.87 11.01
C TYR A 237 -9.90 -5.28 9.60
N PHE A 238 -9.58 -4.50 8.59
CA PHE A 238 -9.67 -4.95 7.21
C PHE A 238 -8.55 -5.94 6.89
N VAL A 239 -8.92 -7.04 6.24
CA VAL A 239 -7.97 -8.12 5.91
C VAL A 239 -7.73 -8.18 4.41
N THR A 240 -8.80 -8.18 3.60
CA THR A 240 -8.73 -8.31 2.15
C THR A 240 -10.06 -7.90 1.51
N CYS A 241 -10.11 -7.91 0.18
CA CYS A 241 -11.35 -7.80 -0.58
C CYS A 241 -11.76 -9.17 -1.13
N CYS A 242 -13.06 -9.42 -1.17
CA CYS A 242 -13.63 -10.67 -1.68
C CYS A 242 -15.05 -10.43 -2.21
N ASP A 243 -15.31 -10.82 -3.45
CA ASP A 243 -16.63 -10.75 -4.09
C ASP A 243 -17.33 -9.39 -3.94
N GLY A 244 -16.63 -8.31 -4.26
CA GLY A 244 -17.17 -6.95 -4.22
C GLY A 244 -17.45 -6.39 -2.83
N ALA A 245 -16.83 -6.97 -1.79
CA ALA A 245 -16.87 -6.47 -0.43
C ALA A 245 -15.48 -6.52 0.23
N LEU A 246 -15.26 -5.72 1.24
CA LEU A 246 -14.11 -5.84 2.13
C LEU A 246 -14.42 -6.91 3.17
N LEU A 247 -13.45 -7.80 3.41
CA LEU A 247 -13.50 -8.76 4.48
C LEU A 247 -12.82 -8.16 5.71
N THR A 248 -13.54 -8.12 6.81
CA THR A 248 -12.99 -7.68 8.09
C THR A 248 -12.79 -8.87 9.03
N VAL A 249 -11.88 -8.71 9.98
CA VAL A 249 -11.68 -9.63 11.09
C VAL A 249 -11.85 -8.86 12.39
N ARG A 250 -12.61 -9.45 13.32
CA ARG A 250 -12.80 -8.90 14.66
C ARG A 250 -12.34 -9.89 15.72
N TYR A 251 -11.53 -9.40 16.65
CA TYR A 251 -11.12 -10.16 17.82
C TYR A 251 -12.08 -9.90 18.98
N VAL A 252 -12.88 -10.90 19.33
CA VAL A 252 -13.85 -10.83 20.41
C VAL A 252 -13.19 -11.33 21.70
N THR A 253 -13.12 -10.46 22.71
CA THR A 253 -12.54 -10.73 24.02
C THR A 253 -13.55 -10.42 25.13
N ASP A 254 -13.44 -11.13 26.26
CA ASP A 254 -14.31 -10.90 27.42
C ASP A 254 -14.08 -9.55 28.12
N ALA A 255 -12.96 -8.90 27.84
CA ALA A 255 -12.57 -7.62 28.41
C ALA A 255 -11.98 -6.71 27.33
N PRO A 256 -11.97 -5.37 27.51
CA PRO A 256 -11.29 -4.47 26.59
C PRO A 256 -9.82 -4.87 26.40
N LEU A 257 -9.33 -4.70 25.18
CA LEU A 257 -7.92 -4.98 24.88
C LEU A 257 -7.02 -4.02 25.67
N PRO A 258 -5.94 -4.52 26.28
CA PRO A 258 -5.00 -3.69 27.02
C PRO A 258 -4.12 -2.86 26.08
N ASP A 259 -3.66 -1.70 26.58
CA ASP A 259 -2.73 -0.83 25.84
C ASP A 259 -1.29 -1.38 25.81
N ASP A 260 -0.91 -2.19 26.80
CA ASP A 260 0.39 -2.85 26.84
C ASP A 260 0.49 -3.91 25.73
N PHE A 261 1.52 -3.82 24.91
CA PHE A 261 1.70 -4.65 23.72
C PHE A 261 1.73 -6.16 24.02
N GLU A 262 2.41 -6.60 25.08
CA GLU A 262 2.53 -8.02 25.41
C GLU A 262 1.20 -8.58 25.93
N GLN A 263 0.48 -7.80 26.73
CA GLN A 263 -0.86 -8.16 27.21
C GLN A 263 -1.87 -8.14 26.06
N PHE A 264 -1.80 -7.14 25.18
CA PHE A 264 -2.59 -7.08 23.96
C PHE A 264 -2.39 -8.34 23.11
N ARG A 265 -1.13 -8.70 22.83
CA ARG A 265 -0.79 -9.90 22.06
C ARG A 265 -1.36 -11.18 22.70
N ALA A 266 -1.25 -11.32 24.01
CA ALA A 266 -1.80 -12.45 24.74
C ALA A 266 -3.33 -12.50 24.69
N ALA A 267 -3.99 -11.34 24.80
CA ALA A 267 -5.45 -11.24 24.70
C ALA A 267 -5.95 -11.62 23.29
N VAL A 268 -5.30 -11.11 22.24
CA VAL A 268 -5.63 -11.44 20.84
C VAL A 268 -5.43 -12.93 20.55
N GLN A 269 -4.35 -13.56 21.07
CA GLN A 269 -4.12 -15.00 20.90
C GLN A 269 -5.21 -15.88 21.54
N SER A 270 -5.89 -15.39 22.55
CA SER A 270 -6.99 -16.10 23.25
C SER A 270 -8.39 -15.68 22.78
N ALA A 271 -8.48 -14.68 21.90
CA ALA A 271 -9.75 -14.16 21.42
C ALA A 271 -10.49 -15.13 20.50
N THR A 272 -11.81 -15.02 20.47
CA THR A 272 -12.59 -15.58 19.37
C THR A 272 -12.45 -14.69 18.16
N VAL A 273 -12.20 -15.30 17.00
CA VAL A 273 -12.06 -14.57 15.73
C VAL A 273 -13.37 -14.67 14.96
N GLU A 274 -13.94 -13.54 14.64
CA GLU A 274 -15.12 -13.42 13.79
C GLU A 274 -14.71 -12.75 12.47
N PHE A 275 -15.33 -13.18 11.37
CA PHE A 275 -15.12 -12.59 10.05
C PHE A 275 -16.44 -12.01 9.57
N ASP A 276 -16.40 -10.74 9.16
CA ASP A 276 -17.54 -10.03 8.63
C ASP A 276 -17.24 -9.53 7.20
N ARG A 277 -18.29 -9.38 6.41
CA ARG A 277 -18.23 -8.73 5.11
C ARG A 277 -18.73 -7.31 5.31
N TYR A 278 -17.98 -6.36 4.79
CA TYR A 278 -18.27 -4.95 4.92
C TYR A 278 -18.20 -4.24 3.56
N ASP A 279 -19.26 -3.52 3.21
CA ASP A 279 -19.25 -2.63 2.05
C ASP A 279 -19.22 -1.16 2.52
N PRO A 280 -18.07 -0.48 2.48
CA PRO A 280 -17.95 0.90 2.94
C PRO A 280 -18.72 1.92 2.07
N ARG A 281 -19.22 1.50 0.90
CA ARG A 281 -20.09 2.34 0.04
C ARG A 281 -21.49 2.45 0.60
N THR A 282 -21.98 1.41 1.27
CA THR A 282 -23.33 1.34 1.85
C THR A 282 -23.30 1.46 3.38
N GLY A 283 -22.17 1.18 4.03
CA GLY A 283 -22.03 1.12 5.48
C GLY A 283 -22.58 -0.19 6.08
N GLU A 284 -22.75 -1.24 5.27
CA GLU A 284 -23.27 -2.56 5.67
C GLU A 284 -22.20 -3.65 5.58
#